data_de207fc3a2f68be0bc948e50807b00b3
#
_entry.id   de207fc3a2f68be0bc948e50807b00b3
#
_cell.length_a   1.000
_cell.length_b   1.000
_cell.length_c   1.000
_cell.angle_alpha   90.00
_cell.angle_beta   90.00
_cell.angle_gamma   90.00
#
_symmetry.space_group_name_H-M   'P 1'
#
loop_
_entity.id
_entity.type
_entity.pdbx_description
1 polymer ?
#
loop_
_entity_poly.entity_id
_entity_poly.type
_entity_poly.pdbx_seq_one_letter_code
_entity_poly.pdbx_strand_id
1 'polypeptide(L)'
;SARTNEEGIRQFIAILEKYGLTGSEVPLEKVLHLKTGVNYIENNNMLVSGEFVDKPDFAKYNKYVIPEDEAYAANCIWMNGKVIVPDHFPKVAQIVKDAGYEVILVDTSEYRKIDGGLSCLSLRFTSLL
;
A
#
# COMPACT_ATOMS: atom_id res chain seq x y z
N SER A 1 -7.52 -5.76 -12.51
CA SER A 1 -6.29 -5.76 -13.31
C SER A 1 -6.28 -6.93 -14.29
N ALA A 2 -5.35 -6.91 -15.25
CA ALA A 2 -5.22 -8.00 -16.23
C ALA A 2 -4.81 -9.37 -15.60
N ARG A 3 -4.46 -9.39 -14.33
CA ARG A 3 -4.00 -10.61 -13.62
C ARG A 3 -5.03 -11.21 -12.68
N THR A 4 -6.22 -10.65 -12.62
CA THR A 4 -7.35 -11.21 -11.88
C THR A 4 -8.65 -10.91 -12.59
N ASN A 5 -9.67 -11.71 -12.37
CA ASN A 5 -11.01 -11.55 -12.90
C ASN A 5 -12.05 -11.63 -11.78
N GLU A 6 -13.30 -11.37 -12.10
CA GLU A 6 -14.40 -11.38 -11.13
C GLU A 6 -14.48 -12.69 -10.35
N GLU A 7 -14.30 -13.83 -11.03
CA GLU A 7 -14.35 -15.14 -10.37
C GLU A 7 -13.22 -15.32 -9.38
N GLY A 8 -11.98 -14.89 -9.71
CA GLY A 8 -10.85 -14.92 -8.79
C GLY A 8 -11.08 -14.02 -7.57
N ILE A 9 -11.66 -12.83 -7.77
CA ILE A 9 -12.02 -11.92 -6.69
C ILE A 9 -13.07 -12.56 -5.78
N ARG A 10 -14.13 -13.12 -6.36
CA ARG A 10 -15.21 -13.79 -5.61
C ARG A 10 -14.67 -14.94 -4.75
N GLN A 11 -13.81 -15.79 -5.32
CA GLN A 11 -13.21 -16.90 -4.59
C GLN A 11 -12.32 -16.40 -3.44
N PHE A 12 -11.54 -15.35 -3.67
CA PHE A 12 -10.67 -14.79 -2.64
C PHE A 12 -11.50 -14.17 -1.49
N ILE A 13 -12.56 -13.42 -1.80
CA ILE A 13 -13.47 -12.87 -0.79
C ILE A 13 -14.10 -14.00 0.04
N ALA A 14 -14.59 -15.06 -0.60
CA ALA A 14 -15.17 -16.21 0.10
C ALA A 14 -14.18 -16.93 1.02
N ILE A 15 -12.87 -16.89 0.71
CA ILE A 15 -11.84 -17.39 1.61
C ILE A 15 -11.66 -16.44 2.81
N LEU A 16 -11.58 -15.14 2.57
CA LEU A 16 -11.42 -14.13 3.63
C LEU A 16 -12.55 -14.21 4.66
N GLU A 17 -13.80 -14.38 4.20
CA GLU A 17 -14.99 -14.49 5.05
C GLU A 17 -14.91 -15.67 6.03
N LYS A 18 -14.28 -16.78 5.65
CA LYS A 18 -14.05 -17.95 6.55
C LYS A 18 -13.15 -17.60 7.75
N TYR A 19 -12.36 -16.53 7.62
CA TYR A 19 -11.48 -16.03 8.67
C TYR A 19 -12.02 -14.76 9.35
N GLY A 20 -13.31 -14.45 9.14
CA GLY A 20 -13.95 -13.27 9.74
C GLY A 20 -13.52 -11.93 9.10
N LEU A 21 -12.91 -11.98 7.93
CA LEU A 21 -12.51 -10.80 7.17
C LEU A 21 -13.55 -10.49 6.08
N THR A 22 -13.55 -9.25 5.59
CA THR A 22 -14.36 -8.83 4.45
C THR A 22 -13.44 -8.45 3.28
N GLY A 23 -13.96 -8.52 2.07
CA GLY A 23 -13.24 -8.09 0.87
C GLY A 23 -14.12 -7.20 -0.01
N SER A 24 -13.48 -6.33 -0.75
CA SER A 24 -14.10 -5.52 -1.81
C SER A 24 -13.17 -5.43 -3.00
N GLU A 25 -13.72 -5.15 -4.15
CA GLU A 25 -12.94 -4.91 -5.36
C GLU A 25 -12.71 -3.41 -5.56
N VAL A 26 -11.59 -3.08 -6.20
CA VAL A 26 -11.26 -1.73 -6.67
C VAL A 26 -10.81 -1.84 -8.12
N PRO A 27 -11.51 -1.21 -9.07
CA PRO A 27 -11.12 -1.24 -10.47
C PRO A 27 -9.79 -0.50 -10.68
N LEU A 28 -8.91 -1.09 -11.49
CA LEU A 28 -7.62 -0.53 -11.87
C LEU A 28 -7.64 -0.20 -13.37
N GLU A 29 -7.18 0.99 -13.73
CA GLU A 29 -7.17 1.47 -15.11
C GLU A 29 -5.75 1.59 -15.69
N LYS A 30 -4.81 2.11 -14.88
CA LYS A 30 -3.47 2.46 -15.33
C LYS A 30 -2.37 1.59 -14.75
N VAL A 31 -2.57 1.09 -13.53
CA VAL A 31 -1.55 0.32 -12.82
C VAL A 31 -1.89 -1.17 -12.78
N LEU A 32 -0.87 -2.02 -12.66
CA LEU A 32 -1.04 -3.46 -12.61
C LEU A 32 -1.56 -3.95 -11.25
N HIS A 33 -1.14 -3.32 -10.16
CA HIS A 33 -1.47 -3.72 -8.79
C HIS A 33 -1.97 -2.54 -7.95
N LEU A 34 -3.01 -2.77 -7.15
CA LEU A 34 -3.58 -1.78 -6.23
C LEU A 34 -2.51 -1.20 -5.29
N LYS A 35 -1.71 -2.04 -4.68
CA LYS A 35 -0.67 -1.63 -3.73
C LYS A 35 0.52 -0.89 -4.32
N THR A 36 0.56 -0.71 -5.63
CA THR A 36 1.52 0.19 -6.28
C THR A 36 1.26 1.64 -5.90
N GLY A 37 -0.01 2.03 -5.77
CA GLY A 37 -0.36 3.42 -5.49
C GLY A 37 -1.25 3.64 -4.28
N VAL A 38 -1.53 2.59 -3.49
CA VAL A 38 -2.35 2.68 -2.27
C VAL A 38 -1.72 1.89 -1.15
N ASN A 39 -1.58 2.50 0.03
CA ASN A 39 -1.09 1.81 1.22
C ASN A 39 -1.76 2.32 2.48
N TYR A 40 -2.37 1.42 3.23
CA TYR A 40 -2.93 1.70 4.56
C TYR A 40 -1.82 1.66 5.61
N ILE A 41 -1.67 2.74 6.37
CA ILE A 41 -0.62 2.90 7.39
C ILE A 41 -1.16 3.03 8.81
N GLU A 42 -2.32 2.43 9.08
CA GLU A 42 -3.06 2.46 10.35
C GLU A 42 -3.70 3.81 10.67
N ASN A 43 -4.49 3.85 11.76
CA ASN A 43 -5.19 5.05 12.27
C ASN A 43 -6.07 5.75 11.21
N ASN A 44 -6.72 4.97 10.33
CA ASN A 44 -7.51 5.46 9.21
C ASN A 44 -6.71 6.29 8.18
N ASN A 45 -5.39 6.21 8.20
CA ASN A 45 -4.49 6.93 7.30
C ASN A 45 -4.07 6.05 6.11
N MET A 46 -4.06 6.65 4.94
CA MET A 46 -3.77 5.96 3.68
C MET A 46 -2.89 6.83 2.79
N LEU A 47 -1.78 6.27 2.32
CA LEU A 47 -0.98 6.87 1.25
C LEU A 47 -1.66 6.56 -0.07
N VAL A 48 -1.82 7.56 -0.94
CA VAL A 48 -2.45 7.40 -2.26
C VAL A 48 -1.66 8.16 -3.32
N SER A 49 -1.57 7.58 -4.52
CA SER A 49 -0.93 8.23 -5.67
C SER A 49 -1.70 7.94 -6.95
N GLY A 50 -1.43 8.74 -7.99
CA GLY A 50 -1.97 8.54 -9.33
C GLY A 50 -3.49 8.41 -9.37
N GLU A 51 -4.00 7.39 -10.06
CA GLU A 51 -5.44 7.18 -10.29
C GLU A 51 -6.26 6.96 -9.01
N PHE A 52 -5.63 6.72 -7.86
CA PHE A 52 -6.32 6.40 -6.61
C PHE A 52 -6.69 7.63 -5.77
N VAL A 53 -6.15 8.80 -6.09
CA VAL A 53 -6.35 10.03 -5.31
C VAL A 53 -7.83 10.39 -5.20
N ASP A 54 -8.55 10.29 -6.30
CA ASP A 54 -9.96 10.69 -6.38
C ASP A 54 -10.95 9.51 -6.38
N LYS A 55 -10.46 8.26 -6.22
CA LYS A 55 -11.36 7.10 -6.18
C LYS A 55 -12.28 7.13 -4.96
N PRO A 56 -13.61 6.97 -5.17
CA PRO A 56 -14.60 7.00 -4.09
C PRO A 56 -14.41 5.86 -3.08
N ASP A 57 -13.81 4.74 -3.50
CA ASP A 57 -13.48 3.60 -2.65
C ASP A 57 -12.64 3.98 -1.43
N PHE A 58 -11.85 5.05 -1.55
CA PHE A 58 -10.95 5.54 -0.51
C PHE A 58 -11.43 6.82 0.19
N ALA A 59 -12.66 7.27 -0.07
CA ALA A 59 -13.19 8.51 0.50
C ALA A 59 -13.29 8.49 2.05
N LYS A 60 -13.42 7.30 2.63
CA LYS A 60 -13.53 7.12 4.09
C LYS A 60 -12.20 7.26 4.85
N TYR A 61 -11.07 7.29 4.13
CA TYR A 61 -9.74 7.36 4.74
C TYR A 61 -9.18 8.78 4.73
N ASN A 62 -8.31 9.06 5.70
CA ASN A 62 -7.46 10.25 5.67
C ASN A 62 -6.38 10.03 4.62
N LYS A 63 -6.52 10.66 3.47
CA LYS A 63 -5.62 10.45 2.33
C LYS A 63 -4.41 11.38 2.40
N TYR A 64 -3.22 10.81 2.35
CA TYR A 64 -1.97 11.52 2.15
C TYR A 64 -1.53 11.30 0.71
N VAL A 65 -1.61 12.36 -0.09
CA VAL A 65 -1.32 12.28 -1.53
C VAL A 65 0.18 12.29 -1.76
N ILE A 66 0.67 11.24 -2.41
CA ILE A 66 2.07 11.09 -2.78
C ILE A 66 2.31 11.72 -4.15
N PRO A 67 3.32 12.60 -4.28
CA PRO A 67 3.68 13.21 -5.55
C PRO A 67 4.05 12.16 -6.60
N GLU A 68 3.74 12.44 -7.87
CA GLU A 68 3.94 11.51 -8.99
C GLU A 68 5.41 11.11 -9.15
N ASP A 69 6.34 12.02 -8.94
CA ASP A 69 7.78 11.78 -9.02
C ASP A 69 8.31 10.86 -7.90
N GLU A 70 7.53 10.66 -6.84
CA GLU A 70 7.85 9.73 -5.74
C GLU A 70 6.80 8.61 -5.58
N ALA A 71 5.93 8.39 -6.57
CA ALA A 71 4.82 7.44 -6.50
C ALA A 71 5.24 6.00 -6.11
N TYR A 72 6.44 5.55 -6.49
CA TYR A 72 6.98 4.26 -6.06
C TYR A 72 6.97 4.09 -4.55
N ALA A 73 7.27 5.14 -3.81
CA ALA A 73 7.35 5.10 -2.36
C ALA A 73 5.99 5.14 -1.64
N ALA A 74 4.88 5.22 -2.37
CA ALA A 74 3.57 4.93 -1.79
C ALA A 74 3.51 3.49 -1.22
N ASN A 75 4.34 2.58 -1.74
CA ASN A 75 4.46 1.20 -1.26
C ASN A 75 5.35 1.12 -0.01
N CYS A 76 4.84 1.59 1.11
CA CYS A 76 5.43 1.53 2.45
C CYS A 76 4.96 0.29 3.23
N ILE A 77 5.51 0.08 4.42
CA ILE A 77 5.03 -0.92 5.39
C ILE A 77 4.88 -0.27 6.76
N TRP A 78 3.64 -0.25 7.30
CA TRP A 78 3.45 -0.02 8.72
C TRP A 78 3.73 -1.31 9.51
N MET A 79 4.55 -1.21 10.54
CA MET A 79 4.85 -2.33 11.43
C MET A 79 5.34 -1.83 12.79
N ASN A 80 4.75 -2.36 13.86
CA ASN A 80 5.17 -2.09 15.25
C ASN A 80 5.25 -0.58 15.58
N GLY A 81 4.26 0.19 15.13
CA GLY A 81 4.18 1.63 15.39
C GLY A 81 5.06 2.51 14.50
N LYS A 82 5.78 1.92 13.54
CA LYS A 82 6.68 2.62 12.61
C LYS A 82 6.26 2.40 11.17
N VAL A 83 6.69 3.29 10.28
CA VAL A 83 6.50 3.12 8.84
C VAL A 83 7.86 2.96 8.17
N ILE A 84 8.04 1.82 7.52
CA ILE A 84 9.22 1.55 6.67
C ILE A 84 8.94 2.18 5.31
N VAL A 85 9.81 3.10 4.91
CA VAL A 85 9.71 3.88 3.67
C VAL A 85 10.93 3.57 2.80
N PRO A 86 10.77 3.40 1.48
CA PRO A 86 11.91 3.31 0.58
C PRO A 86 12.82 4.54 0.71
N ASP A 87 14.14 4.33 0.78
CA ASP A 87 15.10 5.42 0.79
C ASP A 87 15.14 6.14 -0.58
N HIS A 88 15.68 7.36 -0.59
CA HIS A 88 15.74 8.27 -1.74
C HIS A 88 14.38 8.87 -2.18
N PHE A 89 13.37 8.85 -1.30
CA PHE A 89 12.06 9.47 -1.51
C PHE A 89 11.74 10.46 -0.37
N PRO A 90 12.42 11.62 -0.32
CA PRO A 90 12.35 12.52 0.82
C PRO A 90 10.98 13.14 1.04
N LYS A 91 10.20 13.39 -0.02
CA LYS A 91 8.85 13.96 0.11
C LYS A 91 7.91 12.96 0.82
N VAL A 92 7.95 11.69 0.42
CA VAL A 92 7.15 10.64 1.06
C VAL A 92 7.57 10.46 2.52
N ALA A 93 8.88 10.42 2.79
CA ALA A 93 9.38 10.32 4.16
C ALA A 93 8.89 11.48 5.03
N GLN A 94 8.85 12.70 4.47
CA GLN A 94 8.36 13.89 5.18
C GLN A 94 6.83 13.81 5.40
N ILE A 95 6.05 13.45 4.39
CA ILE A 95 4.59 13.26 4.50
C ILE A 95 4.25 12.27 5.63
N VAL A 96 4.98 11.16 5.70
CA VAL A 96 4.74 10.13 6.73
C VAL A 96 5.12 10.64 8.12
N LYS A 97 6.22 11.40 8.25
CA LYS A 97 6.60 12.06 9.51
C LYS A 97 5.57 13.09 9.96
N ASP A 98 5.09 13.92 9.04
CA ASP A 98 4.08 14.95 9.34
C ASP A 98 2.73 14.33 9.72
N ALA A 99 2.45 13.13 9.24
CA ALA A 99 1.32 12.31 9.67
C ALA A 99 1.49 11.70 11.09
N GLY A 100 2.63 11.92 11.74
CA GLY A 100 2.91 11.52 13.11
C GLY A 100 3.54 10.14 13.27
N TYR A 101 4.10 9.56 12.20
CA TYR A 101 4.76 8.24 12.27
C TYR A 101 6.28 8.35 12.42
N GLU A 102 6.86 7.44 13.18
CA GLU A 102 8.30 7.19 13.14
C GLU A 102 8.64 6.50 11.81
N VAL A 103 9.61 7.05 11.07
CA VAL A 103 10.03 6.56 9.74
C VAL A 103 11.33 5.79 9.84
N ILE A 104 11.36 4.61 9.22
CA ILE A 104 12.58 3.83 8.97
C ILE A 104 12.83 3.84 7.47
N LEU A 105 13.99 4.36 7.04
CA LEU A 105 14.39 4.34 5.63
C LEU A 105 15.12 3.04 5.31
N VAL A 106 14.76 2.43 4.18
CA VAL A 106 15.38 1.18 3.70
C VAL A 106 15.68 1.30 2.22
N ASP A 107 16.91 0.98 1.84
CA ASP A 107 17.29 0.92 0.43
C ASP A 107 16.54 -0.22 -0.29
N THR A 108 15.81 0.16 -1.33
CA THR A 108 15.02 -0.75 -2.17
C THR A 108 15.53 -0.79 -3.61
N SER A 109 16.76 -0.35 -3.87
CA SER A 109 17.33 -0.25 -5.21
C SER A 109 17.30 -1.57 -5.97
N GLU A 110 17.60 -2.68 -5.29
CA GLU A 110 17.54 -4.02 -5.90
C GLU A 110 16.10 -4.49 -6.12
N TYR A 111 15.17 -4.16 -5.24
CA TYR A 111 13.75 -4.49 -5.40
C TYR A 111 13.15 -3.81 -6.62
N ARG A 112 13.52 -2.55 -6.86
CA ARG A 112 13.06 -1.77 -8.02
C ARG A 112 13.48 -2.38 -9.37
N LYS A 113 14.61 -3.06 -9.43
CA LYS A 113 15.09 -3.73 -10.66
C LYS A 113 14.16 -4.85 -11.14
N ILE A 114 13.33 -5.38 -10.24
CA ILE A 114 12.36 -6.45 -10.53
C ILE A 114 10.91 -5.99 -10.34
N ASP A 115 10.66 -4.68 -10.46
CA ASP A 115 9.35 -4.04 -10.22
C ASP A 115 8.76 -4.32 -8.84
N GLY A 116 9.60 -4.66 -7.86
CA GLY A 116 9.17 -4.95 -6.50
C GLY A 116 9.21 -3.73 -5.60
N GLY A 117 8.22 -3.61 -4.71
CA GLY A 117 8.22 -2.66 -3.61
C GLY A 117 8.33 -3.38 -2.27
N LEU A 118 8.41 -2.63 -1.18
CA LEU A 118 8.56 -3.17 0.18
C LEU A 118 7.48 -4.20 0.52
N SER A 119 6.21 -3.87 0.31
CA SER A 119 5.11 -4.78 0.62
C SER A 119 4.96 -5.93 -0.38
N CYS A 120 5.54 -5.80 -1.59
CA CYS A 120 5.48 -6.83 -2.61
C CYS A 120 6.37 -8.02 -2.27
N LEU A 121 7.54 -7.76 -1.67
CA LEU A 121 8.59 -8.73 -1.39
C LEU A 121 8.75 -9.02 0.11
N SER A 122 7.71 -8.75 0.90
CA SER A 122 7.69 -9.00 2.34
C SER A 122 6.47 -9.80 2.75
N LEU A 123 6.62 -10.57 3.81
CA LEU A 123 5.54 -11.29 4.48
C LEU A 123 5.50 -10.87 5.95
N ARG A 124 4.32 -10.46 6.40
CA ARG A 124 4.07 -10.08 7.81
C ARG A 124 3.22 -11.15 8.47
N PHE A 125 3.59 -11.52 9.66
CA PHE A 125 2.84 -12.48 10.48
C PHE A 125 3.02 -12.17 11.96
N THR A 126 2.08 -12.61 12.79
CA THR A 126 2.21 -12.55 14.25
C THR A 126 2.84 -13.83 14.73
N SER A 127 3.94 -13.73 15.49
CA SER A 127 4.51 -14.89 16.15
C SER A 127 3.58 -15.35 17.26
N LEU A 128 3.36 -16.66 17.35
CA LEU A 128 2.63 -17.31 18.43
C LEU A 128 3.57 -17.77 19.56
N LEU A 129 4.84 -17.32 19.55
CA LEU A 129 5.83 -17.61 20.58
C LEU A 129 5.78 -16.60 21.71
#